data_3db6ede0bf23513687a8a1ac8329e3b2
#
_entry.id   3db6ede0bf23513687a8a1ac8329e3b2
#
_cell.length_a   1.000
_cell.length_b   1.000
_cell.length_c   1.000
_cell.angle_alpha   90.00
_cell.angle_beta   90.00
_cell.angle_gamma   90.00
#
_symmetry.space_group_name_H-M   'P 1'
#
loop_
_entity.id
_entity.type
_entity.pdbx_description
1 polymer ?
#
loop_
_entity_poly.entity_id
_entity_poly.type
_entity_poly.pdbx_seq_one_letter_code
_entity_poly.pdbx_strand_id
1 'polypeptide(L)'
;MKVICTSPSFAKYDATPITTLQQHGFELITLPADAPLSALQPHLADTVALIVAFTDINEELLALAPQLKIVCKHGVGVDNINLDATRARGIYVTNVPDANKHAVADFAFALILNSARQITQAAIETRAGSWPRIFATDVYGKTLGIIGLGNIGKQVALPARGFNIRVIAFDFYPA
;
A
#
# COMPACT_ATOMS: atom_id res chain seq x y z
N MET A 1 -12.12 24.21 8.29
CA MET A 1 -10.85 23.76 7.63
C MET A 1 -11.16 22.49 6.87
N LYS A 2 -10.73 22.40 5.60
CA LYS A 2 -11.04 21.25 4.74
C LYS A 2 -9.92 20.21 4.78
N VAL A 3 -10.33 18.94 4.76
CA VAL A 3 -9.48 17.77 4.58
C VAL A 3 -10.00 17.01 3.37
N ILE A 4 -9.15 16.74 2.39
CA ILE A 4 -9.53 15.89 1.26
C ILE A 4 -8.98 14.48 1.53
N CYS A 5 -9.82 13.47 1.33
CA CYS A 5 -9.45 12.07 1.40
C CYS A 5 -9.66 11.39 0.05
N THR A 6 -8.59 10.83 -0.53
CA THR A 6 -8.63 10.00 -1.73
C THR A 6 -8.25 8.55 -1.44
N SER A 7 -8.21 8.16 -0.16
CA SER A 7 -7.95 6.78 0.21
C SER A 7 -9.23 5.95 0.28
N PRO A 8 -9.38 4.89 -0.53
CA PRO A 8 -10.60 4.10 -0.60
C PRO A 8 -10.85 3.24 0.64
N SER A 9 -9.84 3.05 1.47
CA SER A 9 -9.90 2.25 2.70
C SER A 9 -9.90 3.08 3.99
N PHE A 10 -9.83 4.43 3.88
CA PHE A 10 -9.87 5.30 5.05
C PHE A 10 -11.22 5.16 5.76
N ALA A 11 -11.17 4.89 7.05
CA ALA A 11 -12.34 4.70 7.92
C ALA A 11 -13.36 3.63 7.43
N LYS A 12 -12.94 2.69 6.56
CA LYS A 12 -13.83 1.67 5.98
C LYS A 12 -14.43 0.72 7.02
N TYR A 13 -13.69 0.42 8.08
CA TYR A 13 -14.07 -0.54 9.10
C TYR A 13 -14.36 0.10 10.46
N ASP A 14 -13.94 1.35 10.65
CA ASP A 14 -14.13 2.10 11.89
C ASP A 14 -14.32 3.59 11.54
N ALA A 15 -15.45 4.16 11.94
CA ALA A 15 -15.80 5.56 11.69
C ALA A 15 -15.09 6.54 12.63
N THR A 16 -14.37 6.07 13.64
CA THR A 16 -13.69 6.92 14.64
C THR A 16 -12.81 8.02 13.99
N PRO A 17 -12.02 7.76 12.93
CA PRO A 17 -11.21 8.81 12.31
C PRO A 17 -12.07 9.95 11.71
N ILE A 18 -13.21 9.63 11.11
CA ILE A 18 -14.14 10.63 10.55
C ILE A 18 -14.74 11.46 11.68
N THR A 19 -15.26 10.79 12.72
CA THR A 19 -15.85 11.44 13.89
C THR A 19 -14.84 12.36 14.56
N THR A 20 -13.59 11.93 14.69
CA THR A 20 -12.50 12.74 15.27
C THR A 20 -12.25 14.00 14.46
N LEU A 21 -12.17 13.91 13.14
CA LEU A 21 -12.01 15.09 12.27
C LEU A 21 -13.17 16.07 12.44
N GLN A 22 -14.40 15.56 12.42
CA GLN A 22 -15.61 16.39 12.58
C GLN A 22 -15.68 17.10 13.94
N GLN A 23 -15.37 16.39 15.03
CA GLN A 23 -15.34 16.97 16.39
C GLN A 23 -14.31 18.10 16.53
N HIS A 24 -13.23 18.07 15.71
CA HIS A 24 -12.22 19.12 15.68
C HIS A 24 -12.50 20.20 14.62
N GLY A 25 -13.70 20.23 14.06
CA GLY A 25 -14.14 21.28 13.12
C GLY A 25 -13.56 21.14 11.71
N PHE A 26 -13.13 19.95 11.32
CA PHE A 26 -12.71 19.64 9.96
C PHE A 26 -13.89 19.17 9.12
N GLU A 27 -13.99 19.72 7.91
CA GLU A 27 -14.86 19.23 6.85
C GLU A 27 -14.10 18.19 6.02
N LEU A 28 -14.57 16.95 5.99
CA LEU A 28 -13.96 15.89 5.21
C LEU A 28 -14.65 15.77 3.85
N ILE A 29 -13.87 15.95 2.78
CA ILE A 29 -14.28 15.74 1.40
C ILE A 29 -13.65 14.43 0.93
N THR A 30 -14.49 13.45 0.58
CA THR A 30 -14.00 12.16 0.07
C THR A 30 -14.17 12.13 -1.45
N LEU A 31 -13.08 11.83 -2.14
CA LEU A 31 -13.02 11.66 -3.59
C LEU A 31 -12.52 10.26 -3.95
N PRO A 32 -12.80 9.75 -5.16
CA PRO A 32 -12.25 8.49 -5.64
C PRO A 32 -10.71 8.45 -5.59
N ALA A 33 -10.14 7.26 -5.45
CA ALA A 33 -8.68 7.07 -5.37
C ALA A 33 -7.95 7.46 -6.66
N ASP A 34 -8.63 7.36 -7.78
CA ASP A 34 -8.18 7.69 -9.13
C ASP A 34 -8.72 9.06 -9.61
N ALA A 35 -9.24 9.87 -8.69
CA ALA A 35 -9.76 11.20 -9.02
C ALA A 35 -8.67 12.02 -9.73
N PRO A 36 -8.95 12.56 -10.92
CA PRO A 36 -8.02 13.41 -11.64
C PRO A 36 -7.83 14.75 -10.88
N LEU A 37 -6.73 15.43 -11.16
CA LEU A 37 -6.44 16.74 -10.54
C LEU A 37 -7.59 17.74 -10.71
N SER A 38 -8.29 17.72 -11.84
CA SER A 38 -9.46 18.56 -12.10
C SER A 38 -10.61 18.36 -11.12
N ALA A 39 -10.74 17.15 -10.53
CA ALA A 39 -11.75 16.87 -9.50
C ALA A 39 -11.31 17.35 -8.10
N LEU A 40 -10.01 17.40 -7.84
CA LEU A 40 -9.46 17.93 -6.59
C LEU A 40 -9.41 19.47 -6.60
N GLN A 41 -9.10 20.05 -7.74
CA GLN A 41 -8.83 21.49 -7.92
C GLN A 41 -9.86 22.43 -7.27
N PRO A 42 -11.19 22.19 -7.37
CA PRO A 42 -12.19 23.07 -6.74
C PRO A 42 -12.10 23.13 -5.21
N HIS A 43 -11.42 22.17 -4.60
CA HIS A 43 -11.33 22.02 -3.14
C HIS A 43 -9.95 22.39 -2.58
N LEU A 44 -8.89 22.45 -3.43
CA LEU A 44 -7.51 22.57 -2.97
C LEU A 44 -7.18 23.92 -2.33
N ALA A 45 -7.80 25.01 -2.78
CA ALA A 45 -7.43 26.37 -2.36
C ALA A 45 -7.51 26.61 -0.85
N ASP A 46 -8.45 25.98 -0.15
CA ASP A 46 -8.68 26.10 1.29
C ASP A 46 -8.49 24.77 2.05
N THR A 47 -7.88 23.76 1.40
CA THR A 47 -7.55 22.48 1.99
C THR A 47 -6.29 22.59 2.85
N VAL A 48 -6.38 22.13 4.08
CA VAL A 48 -5.27 22.15 5.04
C VAL A 48 -4.58 20.76 5.19
N ALA A 49 -5.26 19.69 4.81
CA ALA A 49 -4.72 18.34 4.89
C ALA A 49 -5.21 17.45 3.74
N LEU A 50 -4.34 16.55 3.29
CA LEU A 50 -4.65 15.50 2.33
C LEU A 50 -4.43 14.14 2.99
N ILE A 51 -5.41 13.24 2.87
CA ILE A 51 -5.28 11.81 3.22
C ILE A 51 -5.28 11.03 1.92
N VAL A 52 -4.12 10.47 1.55
CA VAL A 52 -3.92 9.90 0.21
C VAL A 52 -3.43 8.46 0.26
N ALA A 53 -3.88 7.65 -0.70
CA ALA A 53 -3.33 6.33 -0.95
C ALA A 53 -2.45 6.33 -2.23
N PHE A 54 -3.03 6.61 -3.39
CA PHE A 54 -2.36 6.51 -4.69
C PHE A 54 -2.24 7.86 -5.43
N THR A 55 -2.92 8.90 -4.96
CA THR A 55 -2.88 10.23 -5.58
C THR A 55 -1.46 10.77 -5.61
N ASP A 56 -1.02 11.22 -6.78
CA ASP A 56 0.29 11.86 -6.95
C ASP A 56 0.29 13.26 -6.35
N ILE A 57 1.19 13.47 -5.40
CA ILE A 57 1.43 14.78 -4.78
C ILE A 57 2.66 15.39 -5.42
N ASN A 58 2.44 16.02 -6.56
CA ASN A 58 3.45 16.67 -7.38
C ASN A 58 3.40 18.20 -7.23
N GLU A 59 4.32 18.89 -7.92
CA GLU A 59 4.43 20.35 -7.90
C GLU A 59 3.14 21.04 -8.37
N GLU A 60 2.44 20.50 -9.35
CA GLU A 60 1.22 21.05 -9.90
C GLU A 60 0.10 21.06 -8.87
N LEU A 61 -0.13 19.92 -8.19
CA LEU A 61 -1.12 19.84 -7.12
C LEU A 61 -0.77 20.77 -5.95
N LEU A 62 0.52 20.78 -5.55
CA LEU A 62 0.98 21.61 -4.44
C LEU A 62 0.83 23.11 -4.71
N ALA A 63 0.97 23.55 -5.97
CA ALA A 63 0.77 24.93 -6.36
C ALA A 63 -0.71 25.38 -6.21
N LEU A 64 -1.65 24.45 -6.34
CA LEU A 64 -3.09 24.71 -6.19
C LEU A 64 -3.57 24.65 -4.73
N ALA A 65 -2.72 24.21 -3.80
CA ALA A 65 -3.06 24.00 -2.39
C ALA A 65 -2.25 24.92 -1.45
N PRO A 66 -2.41 26.26 -1.50
CA PRO A 66 -1.56 27.19 -0.75
C PRO A 66 -1.75 27.12 0.78
N GLN A 67 -2.85 26.55 1.26
CA GLN A 67 -3.13 26.37 2.69
C GLN A 67 -2.72 25.00 3.23
N LEU A 68 -2.19 24.11 2.37
CA LEU A 68 -1.86 22.75 2.74
C LEU A 68 -0.73 22.72 3.78
N LYS A 69 -0.94 22.01 4.88
CA LYS A 69 0.01 21.87 5.98
C LYS A 69 0.53 20.45 6.15
N ILE A 70 -0.27 19.46 5.75
CA ILE A 70 0.09 18.05 5.94
C ILE A 70 -0.48 17.16 4.84
N VAL A 71 0.32 16.21 4.41
CA VAL A 71 -0.06 15.06 3.58
C VAL A 71 0.08 13.80 4.41
N CYS A 72 -1.04 13.14 4.68
CA CYS A 72 -1.09 11.88 5.42
C CYS A 72 -1.18 10.72 4.41
N LYS A 73 -0.08 10.01 4.20
CA LYS A 73 -0.07 8.78 3.39
C LYS A 73 -0.77 7.67 4.15
N HIS A 74 -1.93 7.24 3.67
CA HIS A 74 -2.62 6.05 4.15
C HIS A 74 -1.99 4.78 3.52
N GLY A 75 -0.77 4.50 3.93
CA GLY A 75 0.07 3.42 3.41
C GLY A 75 1.52 3.58 3.87
N VAL A 76 2.37 2.67 3.44
CA VAL A 76 3.79 2.60 3.85
C VAL A 76 4.68 3.41 2.91
N GLY A 77 4.61 3.14 1.60
CA GLY A 77 5.46 3.80 0.59
C GLY A 77 4.99 5.21 0.29
N VAL A 78 5.93 6.11 0.04
CA VAL A 78 5.69 7.53 -0.25
C VAL A 78 6.14 7.91 -1.67
N ASP A 79 6.30 6.95 -2.56
CA ASP A 79 6.85 7.14 -3.92
C ASP A 79 5.98 8.09 -4.78
N ASN A 80 4.69 8.19 -4.46
CA ASN A 80 3.74 9.10 -5.10
C ASN A 80 3.73 10.51 -4.47
N ILE A 81 4.67 10.84 -3.57
CA ILE A 81 4.74 12.14 -2.90
C ILE A 81 6.10 12.76 -3.19
N ASN A 82 6.09 13.95 -3.81
CA ASN A 82 7.31 14.72 -4.00
C ASN A 82 7.77 15.31 -2.65
N LEU A 83 8.65 14.57 -1.96
CA LEU A 83 9.12 14.93 -0.62
C LEU A 83 9.94 16.23 -0.62
N ASP A 84 10.68 16.51 -1.69
CA ASP A 84 11.47 17.75 -1.78
C ASP A 84 10.56 18.96 -1.95
N ALA A 85 9.55 18.85 -2.80
CA ALA A 85 8.57 19.91 -2.99
C ALA A 85 7.72 20.19 -1.74
N THR A 86 7.31 19.15 -1.01
CA THR A 86 6.57 19.31 0.25
C THR A 86 7.46 19.95 1.33
N ARG A 87 8.72 19.52 1.44
CA ARG A 87 9.69 20.11 2.37
C ARG A 87 9.96 21.59 2.06
N ALA A 88 10.16 21.95 0.81
CA ALA A 88 10.39 23.33 0.39
C ALA A 88 9.22 24.26 0.74
N ARG A 89 8.00 23.74 0.85
CA ARG A 89 6.79 24.46 1.24
C ARG A 89 6.44 24.36 2.73
N GLY A 90 7.25 23.67 3.52
CA GLY A 90 6.98 23.46 4.96
C GLY A 90 5.79 22.54 5.22
N ILE A 91 5.44 21.67 4.27
CA ILE A 91 4.33 20.73 4.40
C ILE A 91 4.85 19.43 5.03
N TYR A 92 4.21 19.01 6.12
CA TYR A 92 4.52 17.74 6.76
C TYR A 92 4.02 16.57 5.93
N VAL A 93 4.81 15.49 5.91
CA VAL A 93 4.40 14.22 5.30
C VAL A 93 4.48 13.14 6.36
N THR A 94 3.40 12.39 6.53
CA THR A 94 3.34 11.22 7.42
C THR A 94 2.94 9.98 6.63
N ASN A 95 3.36 8.82 7.09
CA ASN A 95 2.94 7.52 6.57
C ASN A 95 2.63 6.56 7.71
N VAL A 96 2.22 5.33 7.40
CA VAL A 96 1.91 4.29 8.38
C VAL A 96 2.91 3.14 8.20
N PRO A 97 4.12 3.24 8.77
CA PRO A 97 5.13 2.19 8.65
C PRO A 97 4.65 0.91 9.35
N ASP A 98 5.07 -0.23 8.84
CA ASP A 98 4.85 -1.56 9.42
C ASP A 98 3.41 -2.09 9.48
N ALA A 99 2.40 -1.30 9.18
CA ALA A 99 1.00 -1.67 9.35
C ALA A 99 0.57 -2.90 8.54
N ASN A 100 1.13 -3.09 7.35
CA ASN A 100 0.72 -4.14 6.42
C ASN A 100 1.79 -5.22 6.18
N LYS A 101 2.93 -5.19 6.88
CA LYS A 101 4.07 -6.09 6.58
C LYS A 101 3.71 -7.58 6.67
N HIS A 102 2.89 -7.97 7.62
CA HIS A 102 2.43 -9.34 7.77
C HIS A 102 1.47 -9.74 6.64
N ALA A 103 0.45 -8.90 6.37
CA ALA A 103 -0.52 -9.16 5.30
C ALA A 103 0.14 -9.24 3.91
N VAL A 104 1.12 -8.37 3.64
CA VAL A 104 1.88 -8.42 2.37
C VAL A 104 2.75 -9.67 2.31
N ALA A 105 3.38 -10.07 3.41
CA ALA A 105 4.18 -11.28 3.47
C ALA A 105 3.33 -12.54 3.25
N ASP A 106 2.17 -12.63 3.90
CA ASP A 106 1.21 -13.71 3.71
C ASP A 106 0.79 -13.82 2.24
N PHE A 107 0.42 -12.68 1.64
CA PHE A 107 0.02 -12.63 0.25
C PHE A 107 1.16 -13.02 -0.72
N ALA A 108 2.37 -12.52 -0.47
CA ALA A 108 3.54 -12.87 -1.26
C ALA A 108 3.83 -14.38 -1.20
N PHE A 109 3.75 -14.97 -0.01
CA PHE A 109 3.98 -16.40 0.16
C PHE A 109 2.85 -17.24 -0.48
N ALA A 110 1.61 -16.79 -0.38
CA ALA A 110 0.49 -17.39 -1.08
C ALA A 110 0.68 -17.38 -2.62
N LEU A 111 1.20 -16.29 -3.19
CA LEU A 111 1.54 -16.21 -4.61
C LEU A 111 2.68 -17.16 -5.00
N ILE A 112 3.70 -17.31 -4.16
CA ILE A 112 4.79 -18.29 -4.37
C ILE A 112 4.21 -19.70 -4.44
N LEU A 113 3.35 -20.08 -3.48
CA LEU A 113 2.69 -21.38 -3.47
C LEU A 113 1.77 -21.56 -4.67
N ASN A 114 0.97 -20.54 -4.99
CA ASN A 114 0.06 -20.56 -6.15
C ASN A 114 0.82 -20.78 -7.46
N SER A 115 1.92 -20.06 -7.66
CA SER A 115 2.76 -20.18 -8.85
C SER A 115 3.42 -21.56 -8.93
N ALA A 116 4.05 -22.00 -7.85
CA ALA A 116 4.75 -23.30 -7.83
C ALA A 116 3.78 -24.47 -8.00
N ARG A 117 2.60 -24.41 -7.38
CA ARG A 117 1.60 -25.49 -7.37
C ARG A 117 0.53 -25.36 -8.45
N GLN A 118 0.55 -24.27 -9.25
CA GLN A 118 -0.43 -23.97 -10.29
C GLN A 118 -1.88 -24.01 -9.78
N ILE A 119 -2.12 -23.47 -8.57
CA ILE A 119 -3.42 -23.58 -7.89
C ILE A 119 -4.52 -22.89 -8.70
N THR A 120 -4.24 -21.71 -9.25
CA THR A 120 -5.21 -20.96 -10.08
C THR A 120 -5.60 -21.77 -11.32
N GLN A 121 -4.62 -22.37 -12.01
CA GLN A 121 -4.92 -23.21 -13.19
C GLN A 121 -5.77 -24.40 -12.80
N ALA A 122 -5.42 -25.10 -11.73
CA ALA A 122 -6.20 -26.22 -11.21
C ALA A 122 -7.65 -25.81 -10.90
N ALA A 123 -7.85 -24.65 -10.27
CA ALA A 123 -9.17 -24.15 -9.94
C ALA A 123 -10.00 -23.80 -11.18
N ILE A 124 -9.40 -23.21 -12.21
CA ILE A 124 -10.07 -22.89 -13.48
C ILE A 124 -10.54 -24.15 -14.16
N GLU A 125 -9.64 -25.13 -14.35
CA GLU A 125 -9.94 -26.40 -15.00
C GLU A 125 -11.06 -27.17 -14.28
N THR A 126 -10.97 -27.26 -12.95
CA THR A 126 -11.98 -27.94 -12.13
C THR A 126 -13.35 -27.26 -12.23
N ARG A 127 -13.42 -25.93 -12.22
CA ARG A 127 -14.67 -25.19 -12.41
C ARG A 127 -15.27 -25.38 -13.81
N ALA A 128 -14.43 -25.59 -14.81
CA ALA A 128 -14.86 -25.92 -16.18
C ALA A 128 -15.31 -27.37 -16.34
N GLY A 129 -15.35 -28.17 -15.27
CA GLY A 129 -15.74 -29.60 -15.30
C GLY A 129 -14.62 -30.52 -15.76
N SER A 130 -13.40 -30.02 -15.92
CA SER A 130 -12.21 -30.80 -16.26
C SER A 130 -11.50 -31.27 -14.98
N TRP A 131 -10.78 -32.41 -15.07
CA TRP A 131 -9.96 -32.92 -13.96
C TRP A 131 -8.58 -33.37 -14.46
N PRO A 132 -7.80 -32.45 -15.06
CA PRO A 132 -6.50 -32.80 -15.59
C PRO A 132 -5.50 -33.04 -14.49
N ARG A 133 -4.53 -33.91 -14.74
CA ARG A 133 -3.36 -34.04 -13.90
C ARG A 133 -2.41 -32.86 -14.17
N ILE A 134 -2.30 -31.95 -13.21
CA ILE A 134 -1.41 -30.80 -13.32
C ILE A 134 -0.04 -31.14 -12.77
N PHE A 135 1.00 -30.98 -13.59
CA PHE A 135 2.39 -31.19 -13.18
C PHE A 135 2.95 -29.88 -12.62
N ALA A 136 3.12 -29.82 -11.32
CA ALA A 136 3.56 -28.65 -10.59
C ALA A 136 4.88 -28.94 -9.83
N THR A 137 5.54 -27.90 -9.37
CA THR A 137 6.81 -27.99 -8.65
C THR A 137 6.58 -27.94 -7.15
N ASP A 138 7.22 -28.83 -6.39
CA ASP A 138 7.22 -28.73 -4.93
C ASP A 138 8.10 -27.58 -4.46
N VAL A 139 7.66 -26.89 -3.42
CA VAL A 139 8.44 -25.84 -2.75
C VAL A 139 9.29 -26.39 -1.61
N TYR A 140 8.91 -27.55 -1.08
CA TYR A 140 9.64 -28.21 0.01
C TYR A 140 11.11 -28.45 -0.35
N GLY A 141 12.00 -28.05 0.54
CA GLY A 141 13.44 -28.25 0.37
C GLY A 141 14.09 -27.40 -0.73
N LYS A 142 13.36 -26.44 -1.32
CA LYS A 142 13.89 -25.55 -2.36
C LYS A 142 14.64 -24.36 -1.75
N THR A 143 15.12 -23.47 -2.61
CA THR A 143 15.77 -22.23 -2.19
C THR A 143 14.90 -21.04 -2.61
N LEU A 144 14.60 -20.15 -1.67
CA LEU A 144 13.93 -18.86 -1.89
C LEU A 144 14.97 -17.75 -1.86
N GLY A 145 15.09 -17.02 -2.96
CA GLY A 145 15.87 -15.78 -3.04
C GLY A 145 15.00 -14.59 -2.67
N ILE A 146 15.48 -13.73 -1.77
CA ILE A 146 14.80 -12.49 -1.38
C ILE A 146 15.73 -11.32 -1.73
N ILE A 147 15.24 -10.42 -2.58
CA ILE A 147 15.89 -9.14 -2.89
C ILE A 147 15.18 -8.06 -2.09
N GLY A 148 15.89 -7.47 -1.13
CA GLY A 148 15.31 -6.56 -0.13
C GLY A 148 14.89 -7.28 1.15
N LEU A 149 15.74 -7.26 2.18
CA LEU A 149 15.49 -7.89 3.48
C LEU A 149 15.02 -6.88 4.55
N GLY A 150 14.24 -5.90 4.12
CA GLY A 150 13.56 -4.94 4.99
C GLY A 150 12.39 -5.56 5.77
N ASN A 151 11.47 -4.70 6.24
CA ASN A 151 10.35 -5.12 7.10
C ASN A 151 9.47 -6.21 6.48
N ILE A 152 9.18 -6.14 5.19
CA ILE A 152 8.37 -7.14 4.48
C ILE A 152 9.20 -8.39 4.17
N GLY A 153 10.41 -8.23 3.61
CA GLY A 153 11.27 -9.36 3.23
C GLY A 153 11.57 -10.30 4.40
N LYS A 154 11.81 -9.75 5.58
CA LYS A 154 11.99 -10.52 6.82
C LYS A 154 10.74 -11.35 7.16
N GLN A 155 9.54 -10.81 6.96
CA GLN A 155 8.29 -11.53 7.21
C GLN A 155 8.03 -12.63 6.17
N VAL A 156 8.40 -12.41 4.90
CA VAL A 156 8.32 -13.44 3.84
C VAL A 156 9.26 -14.62 4.13
N ALA A 157 10.40 -14.38 4.76
CA ALA A 157 11.34 -15.43 5.12
C ALA A 157 10.83 -16.40 6.22
N LEU A 158 9.92 -15.95 7.08
CA LEU A 158 9.46 -16.73 8.23
C LEU A 158 8.69 -18.00 7.82
N PRO A 159 7.64 -17.96 6.98
CA PRO A 159 6.89 -19.15 6.58
C PRO A 159 7.75 -20.15 5.78
N ALA A 160 8.82 -19.71 5.13
CA ALA A 160 9.73 -20.59 4.40
C ALA A 160 10.32 -21.71 5.26
N ARG A 161 10.50 -21.47 6.56
CA ARG A 161 11.00 -22.48 7.51
C ARG A 161 10.06 -23.69 7.63
N GLY A 162 8.74 -23.45 7.61
CA GLY A 162 7.74 -24.52 7.69
C GLY A 162 7.74 -25.44 6.47
N PHE A 163 8.27 -24.98 5.34
CA PHE A 163 8.45 -25.75 4.11
C PHE A 163 9.86 -26.29 3.92
N ASN A 164 10.71 -26.21 4.94
CA ASN A 164 12.13 -26.58 4.85
C ASN A 164 12.85 -25.87 3.70
N ILE A 165 12.44 -24.65 3.36
CA ILE A 165 13.03 -23.84 2.30
C ILE A 165 14.30 -23.18 2.84
N ARG A 166 15.39 -23.29 2.10
CA ARG A 166 16.60 -22.51 2.33
C ARG A 166 16.36 -21.09 1.85
N VAL A 167 16.51 -20.09 2.73
CA VAL A 167 16.41 -18.67 2.36
C VAL A 167 17.79 -18.11 2.11
N ILE A 168 17.98 -17.42 0.98
CA ILE A 168 19.11 -16.56 0.69
C ILE A 168 18.56 -15.14 0.43
N ALA A 169 19.26 -14.13 0.92
CA ALA A 169 18.79 -12.75 0.79
C ALA A 169 19.92 -11.82 0.36
N PHE A 170 19.53 -10.76 -0.34
CA PHE A 170 20.40 -9.64 -0.68
C PHE A 170 19.71 -8.36 -0.23
N ASP A 171 20.47 -7.45 0.40
CA ASP A 171 20.03 -6.09 0.74
C ASP A 171 21.21 -5.14 0.64
N PHE A 172 20.95 -3.87 0.28
CA PHE A 172 21.97 -2.82 0.31
C PHE A 172 22.35 -2.41 1.74
N TYR A 173 21.43 -2.58 2.69
CA TYR A 173 21.60 -2.26 4.10
C TYR A 173 21.36 -3.52 4.94
N PRO A 174 22.31 -4.47 4.97
CA PRO A 174 22.16 -5.68 5.76
C PRO A 174 22.06 -5.31 7.25
N ALA A 175 21.02 -5.86 7.93
CA ALA A 175 20.78 -5.68 9.35
C ALA A 175 21.57 -6.71 10.18
#